data_b7b88f33e254d3e6f286c3e16aca8299
#
_entry.id   b7b88f33e254d3e6f286c3e16aca8299
#
_cell.length_a   1.000
_cell.length_b   1.000
_cell.length_c   1.000
_cell.angle_alpha   90.00
_cell.angle_beta   90.00
_cell.angle_gamma   90.00
#
_symmetry.space_group_name_H-M   'P 1'
#
loop_
_entity.id
_entity.type
_entity.pdbx_description
1 polymer ?
#
loop_
_entity_poly.entity_id
_entity_poly.type
_entity_poly.pdbx_seq_one_letter_code
_entity_poly.pdbx_strand_id
1 'polypeptide(L)'
;MLTKLKNGLDGTQLKTIALVLMVLDHIHYFFEFTGCIPTVFSMLGRLSAPLFLFCTVEGFAHTHDRRRYFIRIWGIGTAMAALEFFMIYAKAFRRGDGFYPLNAIFQDLMLLCIVWQGIDWLREKKIVQGAIAIAAVAGWPFVMVAFLSAFPQIQQMPWASTVVAFVITSPLPLWTSITDGSWSFLLGGALLYALRGRRKVQLTVWALVIFLCDFVLTFGMACRQEGFVWTQMFTTYYEWFGVFAALLMLLYNGQRGSGHKQLFYWFYPAHVYLLYGASCLLYNVLR
;
A
#
# COMPACT_ATOMS: atom_id res chain seq x y z
N MET A 1 -17.01 17.93 20.37
CA MET A 1 -15.87 17.32 19.68
C MET A 1 -14.64 17.16 20.59
N LEU A 2 -14.29 18.18 21.38
CA LEU A 2 -13.10 18.16 22.28
C LEU A 2 -13.21 17.16 23.44
N THR A 3 -14.38 16.84 23.94
CA THR A 3 -14.57 15.82 25.00
C THR A 3 -14.34 14.37 24.53
N LYS A 4 -14.47 14.08 23.22
CA LYS A 4 -14.15 12.76 22.63
C LYS A 4 -12.64 12.54 22.49
N LEU A 5 -11.83 13.59 22.37
CA LEU A 5 -10.37 13.48 22.29
C LEU A 5 -9.73 13.05 23.61
N LYS A 6 -10.36 13.28 24.74
CA LYS A 6 -9.89 12.79 26.05
C LYS A 6 -9.83 11.25 26.15
N ASN A 7 -10.63 10.55 25.34
CA ASN A 7 -10.70 9.08 25.34
C ASN A 7 -9.89 8.45 24.19
N GLY A 8 -9.11 9.22 23.42
CA GLY A 8 -8.39 8.78 22.24
C GLY A 8 -9.31 8.49 21.03
N LEU A 9 -8.73 7.94 19.98
CA LEU A 9 -9.42 7.58 18.73
C LEU A 9 -9.68 6.08 18.68
N ASP A 10 -10.88 5.67 18.32
CA ASP A 10 -11.17 4.27 18.02
C ASP A 10 -10.74 3.88 16.59
N GLY A 11 -10.74 2.57 16.28
CA GLY A 11 -10.33 2.07 14.98
C GLY A 11 -11.21 2.51 13.81
N THR A 12 -12.50 2.83 14.04
CA THR A 12 -13.37 3.37 13.01
C THR A 12 -13.03 4.83 12.72
N GLN A 13 -12.75 5.63 13.73
CA GLN A 13 -12.34 7.02 13.59
C GLN A 13 -11.00 7.15 12.85
N LEU A 14 -10.00 6.31 13.21
CA LEU A 14 -8.71 6.28 12.49
C LEU A 14 -8.89 5.92 11.02
N LYS A 15 -9.70 4.91 10.71
CA LYS A 15 -10.00 4.53 9.33
C LYS A 15 -10.71 5.64 8.58
N THR A 16 -11.63 6.37 9.23
CA THR A 16 -12.34 7.49 8.61
C THR A 16 -11.38 8.65 8.29
N ILE A 17 -10.44 8.96 9.20
CA ILE A 17 -9.40 9.94 8.95
C ILE A 17 -8.54 9.49 7.76
N ALA A 18 -8.06 8.23 7.77
CA ALA A 18 -7.29 7.68 6.68
C ALA A 18 -8.02 7.73 5.34
N LEU A 19 -9.33 7.45 5.33
CA LEU A 19 -10.18 7.51 4.15
C LEU A 19 -10.30 8.93 3.60
N VAL A 20 -10.50 9.93 4.45
CA VAL A 20 -10.57 11.34 4.00
C VAL A 20 -9.23 11.77 3.40
N LEU A 21 -8.12 11.44 4.05
CA LEU A 21 -6.77 11.75 3.56
C LEU A 21 -6.50 11.05 2.22
N MET A 22 -6.95 9.80 2.06
CA MET A 22 -6.82 9.05 0.82
C MET A 22 -7.62 9.68 -0.33
N VAL A 23 -8.83 10.17 -0.06
CA VAL A 23 -9.63 10.87 -1.08
C VAL A 23 -8.95 12.15 -1.52
N LEU A 24 -8.36 12.92 -0.61
CA LEU A 24 -7.58 14.12 -0.95
C LEU A 24 -6.39 13.77 -1.86
N ASP A 25 -5.63 12.73 -1.50
CA ASP A 25 -4.51 12.24 -2.32
C ASP A 25 -4.96 11.85 -3.73
N HIS A 26 -6.02 11.07 -3.83
CA HIS A 26 -6.53 10.63 -5.14
C HIS A 26 -7.17 11.76 -5.96
N ILE A 27 -7.73 12.78 -5.32
CA ILE A 27 -8.15 13.99 -6.04
C ILE A 27 -6.92 14.65 -6.69
N HIS A 28 -5.82 14.83 -5.96
CA HIS A 28 -4.59 15.34 -6.54
C HIS A 28 -4.09 14.40 -7.65
N TYR A 29 -3.93 13.11 -7.38
CA TYR A 29 -3.40 12.10 -8.29
C TYR A 29 -4.14 12.03 -9.64
N PHE A 30 -5.48 12.06 -9.62
CA PHE A 30 -6.29 11.94 -10.84
C PHE A 30 -6.50 13.26 -11.58
N PHE A 31 -6.43 14.40 -10.90
CA PHE A 31 -6.76 15.71 -11.47
C PHE A 31 -5.59 16.70 -11.49
N GLU A 32 -4.36 16.26 -11.19
CA GLU A 32 -3.14 17.07 -11.25
C GLU A 32 -2.96 17.73 -12.62
N PHE A 33 -3.35 17.05 -13.71
CA PHE A 33 -3.27 17.57 -15.08
C PHE A 33 -4.04 18.88 -15.29
N THR A 34 -4.96 19.23 -14.41
CA THR A 34 -5.69 20.51 -14.46
C THR A 34 -4.86 21.70 -13.99
N GLY A 35 -3.79 21.46 -13.24
CA GLY A 35 -2.98 22.48 -12.57
C GLY A 35 -3.70 23.22 -11.42
N CYS A 36 -4.95 22.85 -11.09
CA CYS A 36 -5.77 23.56 -10.09
C CYS A 36 -5.71 22.90 -8.70
N ILE A 37 -5.26 21.65 -8.59
CA ILE A 37 -5.29 20.90 -7.33
C ILE A 37 -4.00 21.13 -6.53
N PRO A 38 -4.09 21.64 -5.29
CA PRO A 38 -2.92 21.91 -4.47
C PRO A 38 -2.15 20.62 -4.11
N THR A 39 -0.82 20.63 -4.24
CA THR A 39 0.07 19.51 -3.87
C THR A 39 -0.07 19.10 -2.39
N VAL A 40 -0.52 20.03 -1.53
CA VAL A 40 -0.77 19.73 -0.10
C VAL A 40 -1.78 18.58 0.07
N PHE A 41 -2.67 18.34 -0.89
CA PHE A 41 -3.60 17.21 -0.85
C PHE A 41 -2.85 15.87 -0.89
N SER A 42 -1.87 15.74 -1.76
CA SER A 42 -1.02 14.55 -1.82
C SER A 42 -0.08 14.45 -0.62
N MET A 43 0.49 15.57 -0.14
CA MET A 43 1.33 15.59 1.07
C MET A 43 0.57 15.06 2.29
N LEU A 44 -0.67 15.51 2.50
CA LEU A 44 -1.54 15.00 3.57
C LEU A 44 -1.94 13.54 3.32
N GLY A 45 -2.12 13.17 2.06
CA GLY A 45 -2.44 11.82 1.63
C GLY A 45 -1.40 10.77 2.03
N ARG A 46 -0.11 11.16 2.17
CA ARG A 46 0.97 10.25 2.61
C ARG A 46 0.71 9.62 3.99
N LEU A 47 -0.13 10.22 4.81
CA LEU A 47 -0.51 9.68 6.11
C LEU A 47 -1.54 8.54 5.98
N SER A 48 -2.26 8.46 4.85
CA SER A 48 -3.39 7.54 4.67
C SER A 48 -2.96 6.07 4.68
N ALA A 49 -2.01 5.68 3.82
CA ALA A 49 -1.56 4.30 3.69
C ALA A 49 -0.98 3.74 5.00
N PRO A 50 -0.11 4.46 5.76
CA PRO A 50 0.33 4.05 7.08
C PRO A 50 -0.78 3.85 8.09
N LEU A 51 -1.81 4.71 8.10
CA LEU A 51 -2.96 4.56 9.00
C LEU A 51 -3.80 3.33 8.65
N PHE A 52 -4.04 3.07 7.37
CA PHE A 52 -4.70 1.84 6.92
C PHE A 52 -3.88 0.61 7.27
N LEU A 53 -2.57 0.64 7.06
CA LEU A 53 -1.65 -0.43 7.45
C LEU A 53 -1.77 -0.75 8.94
N PHE A 54 -1.69 0.28 9.79
CA PHE A 54 -1.85 0.14 11.23
C PHE A 54 -3.20 -0.48 11.62
N CYS A 55 -4.29 0.03 11.04
CA CYS A 55 -5.63 -0.52 11.27
C CYS A 55 -5.78 -1.96 10.76
N THR A 56 -5.05 -2.34 9.71
CA THR A 56 -5.04 -3.70 9.15
C THR A 56 -4.25 -4.64 10.04
N VAL A 57 -3.12 -4.20 10.60
CA VAL A 57 -2.34 -4.91 11.64
C VAL A 57 -3.22 -5.24 12.85
N GLU A 58 -3.93 -4.24 13.38
CA GLU A 58 -4.85 -4.42 14.50
C GLU A 58 -6.02 -5.37 14.12
N GLY A 59 -6.55 -5.22 12.92
CA GLY A 59 -7.62 -6.08 12.39
C GLY A 59 -7.20 -7.53 12.25
N PHE A 60 -6.01 -7.79 11.70
CA PHE A 60 -5.47 -9.13 11.52
C PHE A 60 -5.14 -9.78 12.87
N ALA A 61 -4.56 -9.03 13.80
CA ALA A 61 -4.22 -9.53 15.12
C ALA A 61 -5.45 -10.01 15.93
N HIS A 62 -6.61 -9.37 15.71
CA HIS A 62 -7.84 -9.65 16.47
C HIS A 62 -8.89 -10.45 15.67
N THR A 63 -8.55 -10.93 14.46
CA THR A 63 -9.51 -11.74 13.69
C THR A 63 -9.48 -13.21 14.08
N HIS A 64 -10.67 -13.83 14.24
CA HIS A 64 -10.78 -15.27 14.48
C HIS A 64 -10.55 -16.08 13.22
N ASP A 65 -11.00 -15.59 12.07
CA ASP A 65 -10.90 -16.30 10.78
C ASP A 65 -9.91 -15.58 9.86
N ARG A 66 -8.63 -15.92 10.03
CA ARG A 66 -7.52 -15.38 9.23
C ARG A 66 -7.60 -15.78 7.78
N ARG A 67 -8.12 -16.99 7.49
CA ARG A 67 -8.27 -17.45 6.11
C ARG A 67 -9.27 -16.60 5.34
N ARG A 68 -10.45 -16.33 5.92
CA ARG A 68 -11.44 -15.44 5.29
C ARG A 68 -10.93 -14.00 5.19
N TYR A 69 -10.16 -13.54 6.17
CA TYR A 69 -9.54 -12.22 6.13
C TYR A 69 -8.57 -12.12 4.95
N PHE A 70 -7.66 -13.09 4.82
CA PHE A 70 -6.71 -13.18 3.71
C PHE A 70 -7.40 -13.27 2.36
N ILE A 71 -8.34 -14.21 2.17
CA ILE A 71 -9.05 -14.41 0.89
C ILE A 71 -9.75 -13.12 0.44
N ARG A 72 -10.30 -12.35 1.37
CA ARG A 72 -10.96 -11.08 1.04
C ARG A 72 -9.97 -10.03 0.53
N ILE A 73 -8.83 -9.85 1.22
CA ILE A 73 -7.77 -8.94 0.80
C ILE A 73 -7.19 -9.38 -0.54
N TRP A 74 -6.86 -10.67 -0.66
CA TRP A 74 -6.33 -11.26 -1.88
C TRP A 74 -7.30 -11.10 -3.06
N GLY A 75 -8.58 -11.39 -2.86
CA GLY A 75 -9.58 -11.27 -3.93
C GLY A 75 -9.75 -9.86 -4.45
N ILE A 76 -9.82 -8.85 -3.55
CA ILE A 76 -9.90 -7.44 -3.94
C ILE A 76 -8.62 -7.02 -4.65
N GLY A 77 -7.44 -7.34 -4.09
CA GLY A 77 -6.16 -7.00 -4.68
C GLY A 77 -5.96 -7.61 -6.06
N THR A 78 -6.30 -8.90 -6.22
CA THR A 78 -6.23 -9.59 -7.51
C THR A 78 -7.18 -8.99 -8.54
N ALA A 79 -8.41 -8.64 -8.15
CA ALA A 79 -9.38 -8.04 -9.06
C ALA A 79 -8.92 -6.65 -9.54
N MET A 80 -8.40 -5.81 -8.65
CA MET A 80 -7.89 -4.49 -9.02
C MET A 80 -6.64 -4.60 -9.90
N ALA A 81 -5.70 -5.46 -9.55
CA ALA A 81 -4.51 -5.70 -10.35
C ALA A 81 -4.80 -6.33 -11.71
N ALA A 82 -5.83 -7.19 -11.81
CA ALA A 82 -6.28 -7.69 -13.11
C ALA A 82 -6.84 -6.57 -14.00
N LEU A 83 -7.62 -5.63 -13.45
CA LEU A 83 -8.08 -4.46 -14.19
C LEU A 83 -6.91 -3.59 -14.66
N GLU A 84 -5.96 -3.33 -13.79
CA GLU A 84 -4.73 -2.61 -14.13
C GLU A 84 -3.95 -3.32 -15.24
N PHE A 85 -3.78 -4.64 -15.14
CA PHE A 85 -3.15 -5.46 -16.17
C PHE A 85 -3.82 -5.27 -17.54
N PHE A 86 -5.16 -5.31 -17.59
CA PHE A 86 -5.89 -5.05 -18.83
C PHE A 86 -5.68 -3.64 -19.36
N MET A 87 -5.61 -2.63 -18.50
CA MET A 87 -5.30 -1.25 -18.91
C MET A 87 -3.89 -1.14 -19.50
N ILE A 88 -2.92 -1.89 -18.97
CA ILE A 88 -1.54 -1.90 -19.44
C ILE A 88 -1.42 -2.63 -20.78
N TYR A 89 -1.90 -3.86 -20.86
CA TYR A 89 -1.66 -4.76 -21.99
C TYR A 89 -2.64 -4.52 -23.15
N ALA A 90 -3.92 -4.39 -22.87
CA ALA A 90 -4.92 -4.13 -23.91
C ALA A 90 -4.98 -2.65 -24.32
N LYS A 91 -4.27 -1.75 -23.61
CA LYS A 91 -4.34 -0.29 -23.78
C LYS A 91 -5.78 0.25 -23.77
N ALA A 92 -6.70 -0.54 -23.21
CA ALA A 92 -8.11 -0.20 -23.11
C ALA A 92 -8.35 0.66 -21.87
N PHE A 93 -9.36 1.51 -21.92
CA PHE A 93 -9.78 2.32 -20.79
C PHE A 93 -8.71 3.27 -20.22
N ARG A 94 -7.68 3.63 -21.00
CA ARG A 94 -6.73 4.67 -20.63
C ARG A 94 -7.29 6.05 -20.93
N ARG A 95 -6.93 7.02 -20.09
CA ARG A 95 -7.20 8.44 -20.36
C ARG A 95 -6.46 8.87 -21.65
N GLY A 96 -6.91 9.92 -22.31
CA GLY A 96 -6.36 10.34 -23.62
C GLY A 96 -4.87 10.72 -23.62
N ASP A 97 -4.27 10.99 -22.46
CA ASP A 97 -2.83 11.18 -22.25
C ASP A 97 -2.05 9.88 -21.98
N GLY A 98 -2.74 8.74 -21.99
CA GLY A 98 -2.18 7.43 -21.67
C GLY A 98 -2.16 7.08 -20.18
N PHE A 99 -2.63 7.98 -19.32
CA PHE A 99 -2.69 7.75 -17.87
C PHE A 99 -3.68 6.64 -17.50
N TYR A 100 -3.33 5.86 -16.49
CA TYR A 100 -4.15 4.82 -15.86
C TYR A 100 -3.81 4.72 -14.36
N PRO A 101 -4.75 4.28 -13.51
CA PRO A 101 -4.51 4.18 -12.08
C PRO A 101 -3.53 3.05 -11.75
N LEU A 102 -2.55 3.34 -10.91
CA LEU A 102 -1.66 2.37 -10.27
C LEU A 102 -2.08 2.27 -8.80
N ASN A 103 -2.66 1.16 -8.38
CA ASN A 103 -3.24 1.03 -7.04
C ASN A 103 -3.07 -0.41 -6.52
N ALA A 104 -1.95 -0.68 -5.90
CA ALA A 104 -1.53 -2.02 -5.50
C ALA A 104 -1.54 -2.26 -3.98
N ILE A 105 -2.05 -1.34 -3.14
CA ILE A 105 -1.99 -1.43 -1.67
C ILE A 105 -2.56 -2.75 -1.11
N PHE A 106 -3.60 -3.32 -1.74
CA PHE A 106 -4.15 -4.60 -1.33
C PHE A 106 -3.22 -5.77 -1.61
N GLN A 107 -2.32 -5.66 -2.59
CA GLN A 107 -1.27 -6.66 -2.85
C GLN A 107 -0.22 -6.63 -1.75
N ASP A 108 0.21 -5.45 -1.31
CA ASP A 108 1.10 -5.31 -0.15
C ASP A 108 0.48 -5.90 1.11
N LEU A 109 -0.80 -5.56 1.38
CA LEU A 109 -1.52 -6.09 2.54
C LEU A 109 -1.69 -7.61 2.48
N MET A 110 -1.85 -8.19 1.28
CA MET A 110 -1.90 -9.63 1.07
C MET A 110 -0.56 -10.28 1.44
N LEU A 111 0.56 -9.77 0.93
CA LEU A 111 1.90 -10.27 1.25
C LEU A 111 2.18 -10.14 2.75
N LEU A 112 1.78 -9.01 3.35
CA LEU A 112 1.90 -8.79 4.80
C LEU A 112 1.08 -9.78 5.62
N CYS A 113 -0.11 -10.18 5.19
CA CYS A 113 -0.89 -11.22 5.88
C CYS A 113 -0.12 -12.54 5.98
N ILE A 114 0.64 -12.92 4.93
CA ILE A 114 1.49 -14.12 4.93
C ILE A 114 2.65 -13.94 5.91
N VAL A 115 3.33 -12.79 5.87
CA VAL A 115 4.42 -12.45 6.79
C VAL A 115 3.93 -12.43 8.24
N TRP A 116 2.80 -11.82 8.52
CA TRP A 116 2.21 -11.75 9.88
C TRP A 116 1.85 -13.15 10.40
N GLN A 117 1.28 -14.00 9.55
CA GLN A 117 1.03 -15.38 9.91
C GLN A 117 2.34 -16.13 10.21
N GLY A 118 3.38 -15.88 9.42
CA GLY A 118 4.73 -16.43 9.65
C GLY A 118 5.30 -15.98 10.99
N ILE A 119 5.17 -14.69 11.34
CA ILE A 119 5.61 -14.14 12.65
C ILE A 119 4.87 -14.83 13.81
N ASP A 120 3.56 -15.08 13.67
CA ASP A 120 2.81 -15.76 14.72
C ASP A 120 3.23 -17.23 14.87
N TRP A 121 3.48 -17.95 13.77
CA TRP A 121 4.01 -19.29 13.82
C TRP A 121 5.38 -19.35 14.50
N LEU A 122 6.27 -18.39 14.24
CA LEU A 122 7.54 -18.29 14.96
C LEU A 122 7.34 -18.10 16.47
N ARG A 123 6.38 -17.27 16.89
CA ARG A 123 6.03 -17.07 18.30
C ARG A 123 5.43 -18.32 18.95
N GLU A 124 4.69 -19.12 18.19
CA GLU A 124 4.15 -20.40 18.59
C GLU A 124 5.19 -21.52 18.55
N LYS A 125 6.49 -21.21 18.34
CA LYS A 125 7.60 -22.16 18.19
C LYS A 125 7.45 -23.11 16.98
N LYS A 126 6.58 -22.80 16.03
CA LYS A 126 6.45 -23.47 14.73
C LYS A 126 7.46 -22.87 13.75
N ILE A 127 8.76 -23.05 14.06
CA ILE A 127 9.86 -22.32 13.40
C ILE A 127 9.89 -22.59 11.89
N VAL A 128 9.73 -23.84 11.48
CA VAL A 128 9.81 -24.24 10.06
C VAL A 128 8.71 -23.59 9.25
N GLN A 129 7.45 -23.67 9.73
CA GLN A 129 6.31 -23.06 9.04
C GLN A 129 6.46 -21.52 8.95
N GLY A 130 6.87 -20.89 10.06
CA GLY A 130 7.08 -19.45 10.11
C GLY A 130 8.19 -18.98 9.18
N ALA A 131 9.32 -19.69 9.18
CA ALA A 131 10.45 -19.40 8.29
C ALA A 131 10.07 -19.58 6.81
N ILE A 132 9.38 -20.66 6.46
CA ILE A 132 8.91 -20.92 5.09
C ILE A 132 7.96 -19.81 4.63
N ALA A 133 7.00 -19.40 5.46
CA ALA A 133 6.05 -18.34 5.08
C ALA A 133 6.75 -17.01 4.77
N ILE A 134 7.70 -16.60 5.61
CA ILE A 134 8.45 -15.34 5.40
C ILE A 134 9.40 -15.50 4.21
N ALA A 135 10.11 -16.63 4.11
CA ALA A 135 11.01 -16.89 3.00
C ALA A 135 10.29 -16.99 1.66
N ALA A 136 9.07 -17.52 1.63
CA ALA A 136 8.24 -17.57 0.42
C ALA A 136 7.96 -16.17 -0.12
N VAL A 137 7.57 -15.20 0.74
CA VAL A 137 7.34 -13.83 0.30
C VAL A 137 8.65 -13.17 -0.14
N ALA A 138 9.70 -13.25 0.67
CA ALA A 138 10.99 -12.62 0.37
C ALA A 138 11.68 -13.24 -0.86
N GLY A 139 11.60 -14.56 -1.01
CA GLY A 139 12.28 -15.33 -2.06
C GLY A 139 11.52 -15.38 -3.39
N TRP A 140 10.22 -15.09 -3.40
CA TRP A 140 9.39 -15.23 -4.60
C TRP A 140 9.94 -14.52 -5.85
N PRO A 141 10.41 -13.26 -5.79
CA PRO A 141 11.01 -12.61 -6.95
C PRO A 141 12.24 -13.35 -7.48
N PHE A 142 13.09 -13.86 -6.59
CA PHE A 142 14.30 -14.59 -6.99
C PHE A 142 13.96 -15.93 -7.65
N VAL A 143 12.93 -16.64 -7.15
CA VAL A 143 12.41 -17.85 -7.78
C VAL A 143 11.90 -17.56 -9.18
N MET A 144 11.18 -16.46 -9.38
CA MET A 144 10.68 -16.07 -10.70
C MET A 144 11.81 -15.65 -11.65
N VAL A 145 12.84 -14.95 -11.19
CA VAL A 145 14.03 -14.64 -11.98
C VAL A 145 14.74 -15.92 -12.40
N ALA A 146 14.96 -16.85 -11.47
CA ALA A 146 15.59 -18.14 -11.77
C ALA A 146 14.75 -18.97 -12.76
N PHE A 147 13.42 -19.00 -12.59
CA PHE A 147 12.50 -19.68 -13.50
C PHE A 147 12.57 -19.11 -14.92
N LEU A 148 12.49 -17.79 -15.08
CA LEU A 148 12.55 -17.14 -16.39
C LEU A 148 13.93 -17.27 -17.04
N SER A 149 14.99 -17.33 -16.24
CA SER A 149 16.35 -17.57 -16.75
C SER A 149 16.55 -19.02 -17.20
N ALA A 150 15.92 -19.99 -16.52
CA ALA A 150 15.96 -21.40 -16.91
C ALA A 150 15.12 -21.71 -18.17
N PHE A 151 14.09 -20.92 -18.40
CA PHE A 151 13.14 -21.11 -19.51
C PHE A 151 13.02 -19.83 -20.39
N PRO A 152 14.11 -19.40 -21.06
CA PRO A 152 14.12 -18.16 -21.84
C PRO A 152 13.14 -18.17 -23.00
N GLN A 153 12.76 -19.34 -23.52
CA GLN A 153 11.75 -19.50 -24.55
C GLN A 153 10.36 -18.96 -24.16
N ILE A 154 10.04 -18.89 -22.86
CA ILE A 154 8.79 -18.33 -22.37
C ILE A 154 8.70 -16.84 -22.74
N GLN A 155 9.81 -16.11 -22.67
CA GLN A 155 9.87 -14.69 -23.01
C GLN A 155 9.69 -14.44 -24.51
N GLN A 156 10.02 -15.43 -25.35
CA GLN A 156 9.88 -15.37 -26.80
C GLN A 156 8.46 -15.71 -27.28
N MET A 157 7.64 -16.35 -26.42
CA MET A 157 6.24 -16.69 -26.71
C MET A 157 5.29 -15.62 -26.15
N PRO A 158 4.65 -14.77 -26.98
CA PRO A 158 3.82 -13.65 -26.50
C PRO A 158 2.73 -14.08 -25.51
N TRP A 159 2.04 -15.20 -25.79
CA TRP A 159 0.99 -15.68 -24.92
C TRP A 159 1.54 -16.16 -23.54
N ALA A 160 2.69 -16.86 -23.55
CA ALA A 160 3.29 -17.39 -22.32
C ALA A 160 3.84 -16.26 -21.44
N SER A 161 4.52 -15.28 -22.05
CA SER A 161 5.01 -14.08 -21.35
C SER A 161 3.85 -13.28 -20.75
N THR A 162 2.74 -13.14 -21.49
CA THR A 162 1.53 -12.44 -21.00
C THR A 162 0.90 -13.18 -19.82
N VAL A 163 0.80 -14.51 -19.87
CA VAL A 163 0.27 -15.31 -18.74
C VAL A 163 1.18 -15.17 -17.51
N VAL A 164 2.50 -15.28 -17.69
CA VAL A 164 3.44 -15.11 -16.58
C VAL A 164 3.33 -13.68 -16.01
N ALA A 165 3.31 -12.66 -16.85
CA ALA A 165 3.14 -11.28 -16.43
C ALA A 165 1.83 -11.11 -15.62
N PHE A 166 0.71 -11.65 -16.11
CA PHE A 166 -0.55 -11.61 -15.37
C PHE A 166 -0.46 -12.27 -14.00
N VAL A 167 0.17 -13.45 -13.91
CA VAL A 167 0.29 -14.20 -12.66
C VAL A 167 1.10 -13.41 -11.63
N ILE A 168 2.26 -12.86 -12.04
CA ILE A 168 3.19 -12.17 -11.11
C ILE A 168 2.79 -10.71 -10.82
N THR A 169 1.80 -10.16 -11.51
CA THR A 169 1.27 -8.82 -11.21
C THR A 169 -0.08 -8.86 -10.55
N SER A 170 -0.84 -9.96 -10.65
CA SER A 170 -2.21 -10.02 -10.13
C SER A 170 -2.38 -11.02 -8.99
N PRO A 171 -2.52 -12.36 -9.18
CA PRO A 171 -2.79 -13.28 -8.08
C PRO A 171 -1.59 -13.60 -7.17
N LEU A 172 -0.36 -13.52 -7.68
CA LEU A 172 0.88 -13.83 -6.96
C LEU A 172 1.92 -12.71 -7.17
N PRO A 173 1.65 -11.48 -6.69
CA PRO A 173 2.47 -10.33 -6.99
C PRO A 173 3.89 -10.48 -6.47
N LEU A 174 4.84 -9.96 -7.25
CA LEU A 174 6.21 -9.77 -6.79
C LEU A 174 6.29 -8.49 -5.97
N TRP A 175 6.78 -8.57 -4.75
CA TRP A 175 6.95 -7.36 -3.93
C TRP A 175 7.89 -6.32 -4.57
N THR A 176 8.74 -6.74 -5.50
CA THR A 176 9.66 -5.85 -6.25
C THR A 176 8.98 -5.08 -7.38
N SER A 177 7.77 -5.47 -7.78
CA SER A 177 7.01 -4.83 -8.86
C SER A 177 5.75 -4.10 -8.39
N ILE A 178 5.47 -4.13 -7.09
CA ILE A 178 4.37 -3.37 -6.51
C ILE A 178 4.78 -1.89 -6.44
N THR A 179 3.95 -1.02 -6.98
CA THR A 179 4.27 0.40 -7.16
C THR A 179 3.80 1.29 -6.02
N ASP A 180 2.72 0.93 -5.34
CA ASP A 180 2.13 1.75 -4.27
C ASP A 180 2.85 1.64 -2.94
N GLY A 181 3.28 0.41 -2.59
CA GLY A 181 4.03 0.13 -1.39
C GLY A 181 5.49 -0.15 -1.74
N SER A 182 6.40 0.68 -1.29
CA SER A 182 7.82 0.35 -1.40
C SER A 182 8.17 -0.79 -0.45
N TRP A 183 9.36 -1.38 -0.62
CA TRP A 183 9.89 -2.35 0.35
C TRP A 183 9.87 -1.81 1.80
N SER A 184 9.95 -0.48 1.99
CA SER A 184 9.83 0.18 3.30
C SER A 184 8.43 -0.04 3.91
N PHE A 185 7.37 -0.02 3.10
CA PHE A 185 6.01 -0.28 3.54
C PHE A 185 5.83 -1.72 4.04
N LEU A 186 6.37 -2.70 3.31
CA LEU A 186 6.36 -4.10 3.73
C LEU A 186 7.16 -4.32 5.01
N LEU A 187 8.37 -3.76 5.09
CA LEU A 187 9.20 -3.81 6.29
C LEU A 187 8.49 -3.14 7.47
N GLY A 188 7.95 -1.93 7.25
CA GLY A 188 7.19 -1.20 8.26
C GLY A 188 5.99 -1.99 8.76
N GLY A 189 5.23 -2.63 7.87
CA GLY A 189 4.09 -3.48 8.22
C GLY A 189 4.48 -4.73 9.00
N ALA A 190 5.60 -5.36 8.65
CA ALA A 190 6.13 -6.49 9.39
C ALA A 190 6.55 -6.09 10.81
N LEU A 191 7.23 -4.94 10.96
CA LEU A 191 7.65 -4.40 12.26
C LEU A 191 6.47 -3.96 13.13
N LEU A 192 5.47 -3.28 12.56
CA LEU A 192 4.24 -2.93 13.28
C LEU A 192 3.58 -4.17 13.87
N TYR A 193 3.53 -5.27 13.12
CA TYR A 193 2.97 -6.52 13.62
C TYR A 193 3.87 -7.22 14.62
N ALA A 194 5.16 -7.28 14.34
CA ALA A 194 6.13 -7.94 15.22
C ALA A 194 6.26 -7.27 16.60
N LEU A 195 6.09 -5.95 16.67
CA LEU A 195 6.21 -5.18 17.91
C LEU A 195 4.87 -4.87 18.58
N ARG A 196 3.76 -5.49 18.08
CA ARG A 196 2.44 -5.30 18.70
C ARG A 196 2.45 -5.67 20.19
N GLY A 197 1.70 -4.93 20.98
CA GLY A 197 1.66 -5.06 22.44
C GLY A 197 2.61 -4.11 23.19
N ARG A 198 3.58 -3.49 22.48
CA ARG A 198 4.46 -2.46 23.04
C ARG A 198 4.31 -1.17 22.24
N ARG A 199 3.16 -0.53 22.34
CA ARG A 199 2.74 0.59 21.47
C ARG A 199 3.82 1.65 21.22
N LYS A 200 4.47 2.16 22.27
CA LYS A 200 5.50 3.19 22.13
C LYS A 200 6.69 2.68 21.31
N VAL A 201 7.21 1.49 21.62
CA VAL A 201 8.32 0.87 20.88
C VAL A 201 7.91 0.58 19.44
N GLN A 202 6.73 0.01 19.24
CA GLN A 202 6.15 -0.28 17.93
C GLN A 202 6.17 0.95 17.02
N LEU A 203 5.61 2.06 17.48
CA LEU A 203 5.49 3.27 16.67
C LEU A 203 6.80 4.02 16.53
N THR A 204 7.67 4.01 17.55
CA THR A 204 9.00 4.64 17.45
C THR A 204 9.87 3.89 16.43
N VAL A 205 9.95 2.55 16.52
CA VAL A 205 10.74 1.75 15.57
C VAL A 205 10.20 1.91 14.16
N TRP A 206 8.87 1.84 13.99
CA TRP A 206 8.24 2.04 12.70
C TRP A 206 8.55 3.43 12.11
N ALA A 207 8.38 4.49 12.89
CA ALA A 207 8.64 5.86 12.44
C ALA A 207 10.11 6.07 12.06
N LEU A 208 11.04 5.50 12.85
CA LEU A 208 12.48 5.58 12.53
C LEU A 208 12.81 4.84 11.23
N VAL A 209 12.25 3.65 11.01
CA VAL A 209 12.51 2.87 9.79
C VAL A 209 11.95 3.59 8.57
N ILE A 210 10.72 4.09 8.64
CA ILE A 210 10.12 4.85 7.53
C ILE A 210 10.92 6.14 7.27
N PHE A 211 11.31 6.88 8.31
CA PHE A 211 12.14 8.08 8.14
C PHE A 211 13.50 7.76 7.50
N LEU A 212 14.16 6.69 7.93
CA LEU A 212 15.43 6.27 7.33
C LEU A 212 15.27 5.86 5.88
N CYS A 213 14.21 5.10 5.55
CA CYS A 213 13.97 4.63 4.19
C CYS A 213 13.51 5.75 3.27
N ASP A 214 12.49 6.49 3.66
CA ASP A 214 11.81 7.41 2.75
C ASP A 214 12.40 8.83 2.77
N PHE A 215 13.13 9.21 3.84
CA PHE A 215 13.85 10.47 3.88
C PHE A 215 15.34 10.30 3.63
N VAL A 216 16.06 9.55 4.50
CA VAL A 216 17.54 9.53 4.47
C VAL A 216 18.06 8.85 3.20
N LEU A 217 17.53 7.68 2.83
CA LEU A 217 17.95 6.99 1.61
C LEU A 217 17.54 7.77 0.36
N THR A 218 16.33 8.33 0.32
CA THR A 218 15.87 9.15 -0.80
C THR A 218 16.73 10.41 -0.93
N PHE A 219 17.04 11.10 0.16
CA PHE A 219 17.97 12.24 0.17
C PHE A 219 19.34 11.84 -0.37
N GLY A 220 19.89 10.72 0.10
CA GLY A 220 21.20 10.22 -0.36
C GLY A 220 21.23 9.87 -1.87
N MET A 221 20.10 9.45 -2.45
CA MET A 221 19.96 9.25 -3.90
C MET A 221 19.74 10.56 -4.64
N ALA A 222 18.87 11.44 -4.12
CA ALA A 222 18.53 12.71 -4.74
C ALA A 222 19.73 13.67 -4.83
N CYS A 223 20.57 13.72 -3.79
CA CYS A 223 21.80 14.54 -3.77
C CYS A 223 22.80 14.22 -4.90
N ARG A 224 22.67 13.04 -5.54
CA ARG A 224 23.53 12.62 -6.66
C ARG A 224 22.98 13.05 -8.02
N GLN A 225 21.76 13.60 -8.04
CA GLN A 225 21.13 14.07 -9.27
C GLN A 225 21.55 15.52 -9.57
N GLU A 226 21.87 15.81 -10.82
CA GLU A 226 22.15 17.18 -11.25
C GLU A 226 20.93 18.08 -11.03
N GLY A 227 21.16 19.25 -10.46
CA GLY A 227 20.10 20.22 -10.21
C GLY A 227 19.25 19.94 -8.95
N PHE A 228 19.64 18.98 -8.10
CA PHE A 228 18.95 18.76 -6.84
C PHE A 228 19.01 19.98 -5.92
N VAL A 229 17.86 20.38 -5.40
CA VAL A 229 17.73 21.44 -4.39
C VAL A 229 17.04 20.85 -3.15
N TRP A 230 17.56 21.16 -1.97
CA TRP A 230 17.04 20.65 -0.69
C TRP A 230 15.52 20.80 -0.52
N THR A 231 14.94 21.87 -1.03
CA THR A 231 13.48 22.09 -0.97
C THR A 231 12.66 21.00 -1.66
N GLN A 232 13.25 20.25 -2.61
CA GLN A 232 12.60 19.14 -3.28
C GLN A 232 12.24 17.98 -2.33
N MET A 233 12.92 17.87 -1.17
CA MET A 233 12.53 16.91 -0.13
C MET A 233 11.14 17.21 0.46
N PHE A 234 10.63 18.43 0.28
CA PHE A 234 9.33 18.88 0.77
C PHE A 234 8.31 19.11 -0.35
N THR A 235 8.75 19.17 -1.60
CA THR A 235 7.86 19.47 -2.74
C THR A 235 7.74 18.34 -3.75
N THR A 236 8.76 17.47 -3.83
CA THR A 236 8.84 16.37 -4.82
C THR A 236 8.97 15.02 -4.12
N TYR A 237 9.88 14.92 -3.14
CA TYR A 237 10.19 13.67 -2.43
C TYR A 237 9.56 13.64 -1.03
N TYR A 238 8.26 13.93 -0.92
CA TYR A 238 7.55 14.08 0.37
C TYR A 238 6.92 12.77 0.89
N GLU A 239 7.29 11.61 0.36
CA GLU A 239 6.80 10.30 0.84
C GLU A 239 7.05 10.11 2.35
N TRP A 240 8.15 10.62 2.87
CA TRP A 240 8.51 10.57 4.27
C TRP A 240 7.50 11.27 5.21
N PHE A 241 6.58 12.08 4.69
CA PHE A 241 5.49 12.66 5.49
C PHE A 241 4.60 11.59 6.11
N GLY A 242 4.60 10.37 5.54
CA GLY A 242 3.97 9.21 6.14
C GLY A 242 4.35 8.97 7.61
N VAL A 243 5.55 9.37 8.05
CA VAL A 243 6.01 9.28 9.45
C VAL A 243 5.05 9.98 10.41
N PHE A 244 4.43 11.08 10.01
CA PHE A 244 3.49 11.84 10.86
C PHE A 244 2.22 11.05 11.19
N ALA A 245 1.91 9.98 10.46
CA ALA A 245 0.83 9.08 10.82
C ALA A 245 1.02 8.45 12.21
N ALA A 246 2.28 8.32 12.69
CA ALA A 246 2.58 7.82 14.04
C ALA A 246 1.89 8.66 15.12
N LEU A 247 1.73 9.97 14.92
CA LEU A 247 1.06 10.86 15.88
C LEU A 247 -0.42 10.50 16.02
N LEU A 248 -1.09 10.17 14.91
CA LEU A 248 -2.50 9.73 14.92
C LEU A 248 -2.62 8.31 15.48
N MET A 249 -1.68 7.42 15.17
CA MET A 249 -1.63 6.06 15.71
C MET A 249 -1.42 6.06 17.24
N LEU A 250 -0.69 7.03 17.79
CA LEU A 250 -0.52 7.19 19.25
C LEU A 250 -1.84 7.52 19.95
N LEU A 251 -2.77 8.17 19.28
CA LEU A 251 -4.09 8.49 19.81
C LEU A 251 -5.05 7.31 19.82
N TYR A 252 -4.67 6.17 19.24
CA TYR A 252 -5.53 4.98 19.20
C TYR A 252 -5.74 4.39 20.59
N ASN A 253 -7.00 4.25 21.00
CA ASN A 253 -7.41 3.81 22.34
C ASN A 253 -7.59 2.28 22.48
N GLY A 254 -7.26 1.50 21.44
CA GLY A 254 -7.42 0.05 21.44
C GLY A 254 -8.84 -0.45 21.14
N GLN A 255 -9.82 0.44 20.98
CA GLN A 255 -11.20 0.06 20.71
C GLN A 255 -11.47 -0.01 19.19
N ARG A 256 -12.26 -1.00 18.79
CA ARG A 256 -12.61 -1.23 17.38
C ARG A 256 -13.51 -0.14 16.79
N GLY A 257 -14.38 0.45 17.61
CA GLY A 257 -15.40 1.40 17.16
C GLY A 257 -16.63 0.73 16.52
N SER A 258 -17.49 1.54 15.85
CA SER A 258 -18.81 1.15 15.33
C SER A 258 -18.85 0.13 14.19
N GLY A 259 -17.72 -0.20 13.60
CA GLY A 259 -17.56 -1.43 12.81
C GLY A 259 -18.13 -1.50 11.40
N HIS A 260 -18.15 -0.43 10.63
CA HIS A 260 -18.56 -0.43 9.20
C HIS A 260 -17.56 -1.15 8.29
N LYS A 261 -17.33 -2.45 8.50
CA LYS A 261 -16.31 -3.24 7.78
C LYS A 261 -16.48 -3.22 6.26
N GLN A 262 -17.71 -3.41 5.78
CA GLN A 262 -17.99 -3.51 4.34
C GLN A 262 -17.68 -2.20 3.62
N LEU A 263 -18.00 -1.06 4.26
CA LEU A 263 -17.72 0.25 3.70
C LEU A 263 -16.24 0.39 3.31
N PHE A 264 -15.32 0.08 4.21
CA PHE A 264 -13.88 0.25 3.96
C PHE A 264 -13.33 -0.67 2.88
N TYR A 265 -13.88 -1.89 2.70
CA TYR A 265 -13.45 -2.80 1.63
C TYR A 265 -13.95 -2.37 0.24
N TRP A 266 -15.19 -1.90 0.13
CA TRP A 266 -15.77 -1.51 -1.14
C TRP A 266 -15.46 -0.07 -1.52
N PHE A 267 -15.27 0.79 -0.52
CA PHE A 267 -14.94 2.19 -0.78
C PHE A 267 -13.64 2.35 -1.54
N TYR A 268 -12.61 1.54 -1.22
CA TYR A 268 -11.31 1.68 -1.86
C TYR A 268 -11.39 1.46 -3.39
N PRO A 269 -11.83 0.33 -3.92
CA PRO A 269 -11.96 0.20 -5.37
C PRO A 269 -12.97 1.18 -5.97
N ALA A 270 -14.08 1.44 -5.28
CA ALA A 270 -15.12 2.32 -5.81
C ALA A 270 -14.62 3.76 -6.02
N HIS A 271 -13.97 4.39 -5.01
CA HIS A 271 -13.53 5.78 -5.15
C HIS A 271 -12.41 5.92 -6.20
N VAL A 272 -11.49 4.94 -6.29
CA VAL A 272 -10.41 4.94 -7.29
C VAL A 272 -11.01 4.99 -8.70
N TYR A 273 -11.88 4.03 -9.04
CA TYR A 273 -12.43 3.97 -10.39
C TYR A 273 -13.47 5.05 -10.69
N LEU A 274 -14.20 5.56 -9.68
CA LEU A 274 -15.09 6.70 -9.85
C LEU A 274 -14.30 7.98 -10.14
N LEU A 275 -13.25 8.27 -9.35
CA LEU A 275 -12.40 9.45 -9.59
C LEU A 275 -11.64 9.33 -10.90
N TYR A 276 -11.14 8.14 -11.23
CA TYR A 276 -10.50 7.89 -12.52
C TYR A 276 -11.46 8.14 -13.69
N GLY A 277 -12.67 7.57 -13.65
CA GLY A 277 -13.69 7.80 -14.67
C GLY A 277 -14.04 9.28 -14.82
N ALA A 278 -14.22 9.98 -13.69
CA ALA A 278 -14.46 11.42 -13.69
C ALA A 278 -13.28 12.20 -14.30
N SER A 279 -12.02 11.78 -14.02
CA SER A 279 -10.84 12.40 -14.60
C SER A 279 -10.74 12.20 -16.12
N CYS A 280 -11.14 11.01 -16.62
CA CYS A 280 -11.20 10.75 -18.05
C CYS A 280 -12.25 11.63 -18.76
N LEU A 281 -13.44 11.76 -18.15
CA LEU A 281 -14.49 12.63 -18.70
C LEU A 281 -14.03 14.09 -18.72
N LEU A 282 -13.47 14.59 -17.62
CA LEU A 282 -12.99 15.98 -17.56
C LEU A 282 -11.85 16.23 -18.55
N TYR A 283 -10.92 15.29 -18.69
CA TYR A 283 -9.81 15.39 -19.64
C TYR A 283 -10.31 15.53 -21.07
N ASN A 284 -11.35 14.77 -21.46
CA ASN A 284 -11.94 14.84 -22.79
C ASN A 284 -12.73 16.15 -23.04
N VAL A 285 -13.23 16.79 -21.99
CA VAL A 285 -13.94 18.08 -22.10
C VAL A 285 -12.97 19.26 -22.22
N LEU A 286 -11.80 19.17 -21.58
CA LEU A 286 -10.82 20.25 -21.54
C LEU A 286 -9.89 20.27 -22.78
N ARG A 287 -9.92 19.22 -23.59
CA ARG A 287 -9.16 19.10 -24.85
C ARG A 287 -10.06 19.05 -26.05
#